data_53cb3608802789314546969d26bcde14
#
_entry.id   53cb3608802789314546969d26bcde14
#
_cell.length_a   1.000
_cell.length_b   1.000
_cell.length_c   1.000
_cell.angle_alpha   90.00
_cell.angle_beta   90.00
_cell.angle_gamma   90.00
#
_symmetry.space_group_name_H-M   'P 1'
#
loop_
_entity.id
_entity.type
_entity.pdbx_description
1 polymer ?
#
loop_
_entity_poly.entity_id
_entity_poly.type
_entity_poly.pdbx_seq_one_letter_code
_entity_poly.pdbx_strand_id
1 'polypeptide(L)'
;MRIAHMSDLHYAAETLTEVDRCFSYAVDRAIEENVEVAIISGDATDHQLDLHAKAVSSLAGQIKRLADHCPVLMLQGTFSHEPPGTLNVFRLLGGRFPVHVADRIEQVILAHGRWHASESWCFDTIPKDVRLLVSCLPTINKAAIAGVVGVADAAQAMGEQIAALLKGFGVVNNLARKAGIPTVGVTHGTISGCLTEHGVPMAGLDHEFTTGTLFAAQASAFMAGHIHQHQEWEKDGRRIAYPGSVGRLHYGEVEPKGFLIWDVGADRADTRFVETPARKMVHLDFAGMPDLDVIKQAAASIEGAFVRVRWEMPEESRDAVDRQAMQSLLGAAAEVRLEGTIIRSVRSRAEGMLQAVTLAEKVAKWCAVTGTSQDGLAERLDALSNRDPETVAAEILQQA
;
A
#
# COMPACT_ATOMS: atom_id res chain seq x y z
N MET A 1 16.71 7.90 -24.18
CA MET A 1 15.64 8.81 -23.76
C MET A 1 15.63 8.83 -22.24
N ARG A 2 15.63 10.03 -21.66
CA ARG A 2 15.58 10.20 -20.20
C ARG A 2 14.13 10.32 -19.72
N ILE A 3 13.72 9.48 -18.76
CA ILE A 3 12.33 9.40 -18.28
C ILE A 3 12.31 9.51 -16.76
N ALA A 4 11.47 10.39 -16.20
CA ALA A 4 11.15 10.38 -14.78
C ALA A 4 10.01 9.40 -14.52
N HIS A 5 10.20 8.49 -13.57
CA HIS A 5 9.21 7.50 -13.16
C HIS A 5 8.86 7.70 -11.68
N MET A 6 7.63 8.06 -11.41
CA MET A 6 7.04 8.30 -10.10
C MET A 6 5.83 7.39 -9.92
N SER A 7 5.51 7.00 -8.69
CA SER A 7 4.37 6.16 -8.38
C SER A 7 3.86 6.41 -6.97
N ASP A 8 2.67 5.92 -6.67
CA ASP A 8 2.13 5.83 -5.32
C ASP A 8 2.20 7.18 -4.58
N LEU A 9 1.62 8.21 -5.24
CA LEU A 9 1.60 9.56 -4.71
C LEU A 9 0.60 9.71 -3.57
N HIS A 10 -0.57 9.06 -3.68
CA HIS A 10 -1.64 9.05 -2.67
C HIS A 10 -2.01 10.44 -2.15
N TYR A 11 -2.32 11.35 -3.07
CA TYR A 11 -2.81 12.67 -2.70
C TYR A 11 -4.14 12.56 -1.95
N ALA A 12 -4.15 12.99 -0.68
CA ALA A 12 -5.32 13.05 0.20
C ALA A 12 -5.26 14.30 1.07
N ALA A 13 -6.35 14.63 1.74
CA ALA A 13 -6.40 15.82 2.59
C ALA A 13 -5.43 15.73 3.78
N GLU A 14 -5.37 14.55 4.39
CA GLU A 14 -4.58 14.25 5.59
C GLU A 14 -3.08 14.24 5.32
N THR A 15 -2.67 13.77 4.14
CA THR A 15 -1.25 13.61 3.76
C THR A 15 -0.73 14.76 2.90
N LEU A 16 -1.59 15.69 2.48
CA LEU A 16 -1.32 16.68 1.45
C LEU A 16 0.01 17.42 1.64
N THR A 17 0.26 17.95 2.84
CA THR A 17 1.46 18.76 3.10
C THR A 17 2.74 17.98 2.86
N GLU A 18 2.77 16.71 3.26
CA GLU A 18 3.95 15.86 3.11
C GLU A 18 4.12 15.39 1.68
N VAL A 19 3.03 14.86 1.10
CA VAL A 19 3.05 14.32 -0.25
C VAL A 19 3.35 15.40 -1.29
N ASP A 20 2.70 16.57 -1.18
CA ASP A 20 2.94 17.68 -2.13
C ASP A 20 4.36 18.22 -2.03
N ARG A 21 4.94 18.29 -0.83
CA ARG A 21 6.35 18.66 -0.62
C ARG A 21 7.29 17.69 -1.32
N CYS A 22 7.07 16.39 -1.16
CA CYS A 22 7.90 15.35 -1.77
C CYS A 22 7.73 15.29 -3.29
N PHE A 23 6.48 15.36 -3.77
CA PHE A 23 6.20 15.31 -5.20
C PHE A 23 6.64 16.60 -5.92
N SER A 24 6.45 17.79 -5.31
CA SER A 24 6.98 19.04 -5.84
C SER A 24 8.50 18.98 -6.03
N TYR A 25 9.23 18.43 -5.04
CA TYR A 25 10.67 18.20 -5.15
C TYR A 25 11.00 17.25 -6.31
N ALA A 26 10.27 16.15 -6.45
CA ALA A 26 10.48 15.19 -7.54
C ALA A 26 10.25 15.85 -8.92
N VAL A 27 9.23 16.72 -9.04
CA VAL A 27 8.94 17.52 -10.24
C VAL A 27 10.08 18.51 -10.53
N ASP A 28 10.57 19.24 -9.52
CA ASP A 28 11.70 20.15 -9.67
C ASP A 28 12.94 19.42 -10.19
N ARG A 29 13.28 18.30 -9.57
CA ARG A 29 14.42 17.48 -9.98
C ARG A 29 14.26 16.90 -11.39
N ALA A 30 13.06 16.44 -11.76
CA ALA A 30 12.79 15.95 -13.11
C ALA A 30 13.00 17.06 -14.18
N ILE A 31 12.58 18.29 -13.88
CA ILE A 31 12.76 19.45 -14.76
C ILE A 31 14.27 19.82 -14.86
N GLU A 32 14.98 19.88 -13.73
CA GLU A 32 16.42 20.17 -13.68
C GLU A 32 17.26 19.13 -14.44
N GLU A 33 16.87 17.86 -14.36
CA GLU A 33 17.51 16.74 -15.07
C GLU A 33 17.15 16.70 -16.56
N ASN A 34 16.30 17.64 -17.03
CA ASN A 34 15.84 17.72 -18.42
C ASN A 34 15.26 16.40 -18.92
N VAL A 35 14.35 15.80 -18.15
CA VAL A 35 13.66 14.58 -18.60
C VAL A 35 12.84 14.85 -19.85
N GLU A 36 12.80 13.88 -20.74
CA GLU A 36 12.08 13.98 -22.02
C GLU A 36 10.63 13.50 -21.90
N VAL A 37 10.32 12.72 -20.86
CA VAL A 37 9.00 12.15 -20.55
C VAL A 37 8.87 11.98 -19.04
N ALA A 38 7.67 12.17 -18.50
CA ALA A 38 7.33 11.79 -17.14
C ALA A 38 6.24 10.71 -17.14
N ILE A 39 6.42 9.66 -16.32
CA ILE A 39 5.47 8.56 -16.15
C ILE A 39 5.08 8.44 -14.69
N ILE A 40 3.77 8.43 -14.42
CA ILE A 40 3.19 8.14 -13.11
C ILE A 40 2.49 6.79 -13.22
N SER A 41 3.02 5.78 -12.53
CA SER A 41 2.61 4.39 -12.70
C SER A 41 1.49 3.95 -11.73
N GLY A 42 0.56 4.85 -11.44
CA GLY A 42 -0.67 4.59 -10.66
C GLY A 42 -0.65 5.14 -9.24
N ASP A 43 -1.80 5.08 -8.60
CA ASP A 43 -2.09 5.56 -7.25
C ASP A 43 -1.63 7.02 -7.02
N ALA A 44 -2.01 7.89 -7.96
CA ALA A 44 -1.77 9.32 -7.85
C ALA A 44 -2.67 9.96 -6.78
N THR A 45 -3.89 9.44 -6.57
CA THR A 45 -4.82 9.85 -5.51
C THR A 45 -5.00 8.75 -4.47
N ASP A 46 -5.42 9.13 -3.26
CA ASP A 46 -5.84 8.19 -2.22
C ASP A 46 -7.36 8.32 -2.03
N HIS A 47 -8.10 7.26 -2.38
CA HIS A 47 -9.57 7.22 -2.40
C HIS A 47 -10.19 8.21 -3.42
N GLN A 48 -11.51 8.20 -3.50
CA GLN A 48 -12.24 9.14 -4.32
C GLN A 48 -12.15 10.55 -3.72
N LEU A 49 -11.63 11.49 -4.50
CA LEU A 49 -11.54 12.90 -4.11
C LEU A 49 -12.59 13.74 -4.86
N ASP A 50 -13.21 14.66 -4.14
CA ASP A 50 -14.05 15.67 -4.76
C ASP A 50 -13.23 16.64 -5.62
N LEU A 51 -13.76 17.08 -6.74
CA LEU A 51 -13.07 18.01 -7.65
C LEU A 51 -12.62 19.32 -6.99
N HIS A 52 -13.30 19.77 -5.94
CA HIS A 52 -12.94 20.97 -5.19
C HIS A 52 -11.92 20.71 -4.07
N ALA A 53 -11.49 19.46 -3.86
CA ALA A 53 -10.51 19.14 -2.85
C ALA A 53 -9.15 19.81 -3.16
N LYS A 54 -8.52 20.34 -2.12
CA LYS A 54 -7.18 20.96 -2.25
C LYS A 54 -6.15 19.98 -2.82
N ALA A 55 -6.27 18.70 -2.46
CA ALA A 55 -5.40 17.63 -2.94
C ALA A 55 -5.45 17.52 -4.48
N VAL A 56 -6.65 17.58 -5.09
CA VAL A 56 -6.82 17.54 -6.55
C VAL A 56 -6.18 18.76 -7.19
N SER A 57 -6.40 19.96 -6.63
CA SER A 57 -5.83 21.20 -7.17
C SER A 57 -4.30 21.22 -7.08
N SER A 58 -3.73 20.72 -5.98
CA SER A 58 -2.29 20.63 -5.79
C SER A 58 -1.67 19.65 -6.77
N LEU A 59 -2.21 18.42 -6.85
CA LEU A 59 -1.76 17.41 -7.81
C LEU A 59 -1.84 17.95 -9.25
N ALA A 60 -2.97 18.57 -9.63
CA ALA A 60 -3.13 19.17 -10.96
C ALA A 60 -2.08 20.24 -11.26
N GLY A 61 -1.72 21.05 -10.26
CA GLY A 61 -0.64 22.03 -10.36
C GLY A 61 0.71 21.38 -10.68
N GLN A 62 1.06 20.31 -10.00
CA GLN A 62 2.33 19.58 -10.24
C GLN A 62 2.33 18.86 -11.59
N ILE A 63 1.24 18.20 -11.97
CA ILE A 63 1.09 17.57 -13.29
C ILE A 63 1.21 18.61 -14.41
N LYS A 64 0.60 19.80 -14.21
CA LYS A 64 0.74 20.90 -15.18
C LYS A 64 2.19 21.35 -15.32
N ARG A 65 2.94 21.49 -14.23
CA ARG A 65 4.36 21.84 -14.27
C ARG A 65 5.17 20.84 -15.09
N LEU A 66 4.94 19.54 -14.91
CA LEU A 66 5.53 18.50 -15.75
C LEU A 66 5.10 18.64 -17.21
N ALA A 67 3.81 18.86 -17.49
CA ALA A 67 3.27 19.01 -18.83
C ALA A 67 3.74 20.31 -19.54
N ASP A 68 4.17 21.33 -18.80
CA ASP A 68 4.84 22.50 -19.36
C ASP A 68 6.30 22.18 -19.76
N HIS A 69 6.90 21.11 -19.20
CA HIS A 69 8.26 20.70 -19.48
C HIS A 69 8.37 19.55 -20.50
N CYS A 70 7.59 18.46 -20.32
CA CYS A 70 7.64 17.26 -21.14
C CYS A 70 6.27 16.56 -21.23
N PRO A 71 6.07 15.65 -22.22
CA PRO A 71 4.89 14.78 -22.25
C PRO A 71 4.76 13.93 -20.99
N VAL A 72 3.55 13.85 -20.44
CA VAL A 72 3.23 13.12 -19.21
C VAL A 72 2.31 11.94 -19.53
N LEU A 73 2.59 10.76 -18.95
CA LEU A 73 1.70 9.62 -18.96
C LEU A 73 1.33 9.26 -17.52
N MET A 74 0.04 9.16 -17.25
CA MET A 74 -0.51 8.69 -15.97
C MET A 74 -1.22 7.36 -16.20
N LEU A 75 -0.81 6.32 -15.49
CA LEU A 75 -1.48 5.03 -15.49
C LEU A 75 -2.51 4.98 -14.36
N GLN A 76 -3.67 4.39 -14.59
CA GLN A 76 -4.63 4.14 -13.51
C GLN A 76 -4.10 3.04 -12.57
N GLY A 77 -4.11 3.35 -11.28
CA GLY A 77 -3.70 2.46 -10.20
C GLY A 77 -4.84 1.63 -9.62
N THR A 78 -4.77 1.35 -8.33
CA THR A 78 -5.71 0.50 -7.60
C THR A 78 -7.11 1.11 -7.55
N PHE A 79 -8.16 0.33 -7.84
CA PHE A 79 -9.53 0.85 -7.88
C PHE A 79 -10.05 1.38 -6.54
N SER A 80 -9.49 0.96 -5.42
CA SER A 80 -9.81 1.53 -4.10
C SER A 80 -9.26 2.94 -3.93
N HIS A 81 -8.12 3.25 -4.54
CA HIS A 81 -7.47 4.56 -4.51
C HIS A 81 -7.91 5.43 -5.70
N GLU A 82 -8.00 4.83 -6.87
CA GLU A 82 -8.39 5.49 -8.11
C GLU A 82 -9.61 4.80 -8.73
N PRO A 83 -10.84 5.05 -8.27
CA PRO A 83 -12.03 4.55 -8.93
C PRO A 83 -12.05 4.91 -10.43
N PRO A 84 -12.64 4.07 -11.31
CA PRO A 84 -12.68 4.34 -12.74
C PRO A 84 -13.19 5.76 -13.06
N GLY A 85 -12.41 6.49 -13.86
CA GLY A 85 -12.70 7.87 -14.24
C GLY A 85 -12.07 8.95 -13.37
N THR A 86 -11.48 8.62 -12.21
CA THR A 86 -10.82 9.59 -11.32
C THR A 86 -9.77 10.40 -12.06
N LEU A 87 -8.95 9.78 -12.90
CA LEU A 87 -7.88 10.46 -13.62
C LEU A 87 -8.36 11.23 -14.86
N ASN A 88 -9.64 11.15 -15.27
CA ASN A 88 -10.11 11.78 -16.52
C ASN A 88 -9.93 13.30 -16.52
N VAL A 89 -10.00 13.96 -15.37
CA VAL A 89 -9.78 15.41 -15.25
C VAL A 89 -8.39 15.83 -15.73
N PHE A 90 -7.39 14.96 -15.55
CA PHE A 90 -6.00 15.25 -15.95
C PHE A 90 -5.80 15.21 -17.46
N ARG A 91 -6.67 14.53 -18.24
CA ARG A 91 -6.67 14.61 -19.71
C ARG A 91 -6.97 16.03 -20.22
N LEU A 92 -7.64 16.83 -19.40
CA LEU A 92 -8.05 18.22 -19.73
C LEU A 92 -6.98 19.23 -19.34
N LEU A 93 -5.92 18.82 -18.64
CA LEU A 93 -4.85 19.72 -18.27
C LEU A 93 -4.10 20.19 -19.52
N GLY A 94 -4.23 21.49 -19.80
CA GLY A 94 -3.47 22.15 -20.85
C GLY A 94 -2.06 22.47 -20.37
N GLY A 95 -1.05 22.09 -21.14
CA GLY A 95 0.35 22.44 -20.98
C GLY A 95 1.00 22.61 -22.34
N ARG A 96 2.30 22.85 -22.37
CA ARG A 96 3.07 22.83 -23.61
C ARG A 96 3.03 21.45 -24.27
N PHE A 97 2.97 20.41 -23.43
CA PHE A 97 2.90 19.00 -23.83
C PHE A 97 1.62 18.37 -23.30
N PRO A 98 1.13 17.29 -23.94
CA PRO A 98 -0.09 16.60 -23.52
C PRO A 98 0.13 15.72 -22.29
N VAL A 99 -0.95 15.55 -21.52
CA VAL A 99 -1.10 14.51 -20.50
C VAL A 99 -1.92 13.37 -21.10
N HIS A 100 -1.38 12.17 -21.13
CA HIS A 100 -2.10 10.95 -21.48
C HIS A 100 -2.47 10.18 -20.21
N VAL A 101 -3.73 9.75 -20.09
CA VAL A 101 -4.20 8.89 -19.01
C VAL A 101 -4.49 7.51 -19.60
N ALA A 102 -3.73 6.51 -19.19
CA ALA A 102 -3.91 5.13 -19.58
C ALA A 102 -4.77 4.41 -18.51
N ASP A 103 -6.08 4.36 -18.74
CA ASP A 103 -7.09 3.70 -17.89
C ASP A 103 -7.63 2.39 -18.48
N ARG A 104 -7.03 1.94 -19.56
CA ARG A 104 -7.30 0.65 -20.22
C ARG A 104 -6.00 0.00 -20.70
N ILE A 105 -6.07 -1.27 -21.04
CA ILE A 105 -4.96 -1.98 -21.68
C ILE A 105 -4.80 -1.42 -23.10
N GLU A 106 -3.66 -0.79 -23.36
CA GLU A 106 -3.35 -0.19 -24.66
C GLU A 106 -1.85 -0.03 -24.88
N GLN A 107 -1.45 0.13 -26.14
CA GLN A 107 -0.15 0.71 -26.46
C GLN A 107 -0.30 2.16 -26.87
N VAL A 108 0.67 2.98 -26.48
CA VAL A 108 0.73 4.41 -26.79
C VAL A 108 2.10 4.74 -27.36
N ILE A 109 2.14 5.53 -28.42
CA ILE A 109 3.40 6.04 -28.96
C ILE A 109 3.54 7.53 -28.68
N LEU A 110 4.78 7.98 -28.52
CA LEU A 110 5.15 9.37 -28.54
C LEU A 110 5.75 9.71 -29.91
N ALA A 111 5.05 10.55 -30.66
CA ALA A 111 5.49 11.05 -31.96
C ALA A 111 5.21 12.55 -32.05
N HIS A 112 6.16 13.33 -32.58
CA HIS A 112 6.04 14.79 -32.71
C HIS A 112 5.61 15.52 -31.42
N GLY A 113 6.05 15.02 -30.26
CA GLY A 113 5.71 15.57 -28.94
C GLY A 113 4.26 15.32 -28.48
N ARG A 114 3.54 14.39 -29.13
CA ARG A 114 2.16 14.03 -28.81
C ARG A 114 2.00 12.56 -28.59
N TRP A 115 1.07 12.20 -27.70
CA TRP A 115 0.66 10.84 -27.48
C TRP A 115 -0.38 10.38 -28.51
N HIS A 116 -0.22 9.15 -29.03
CA HIS A 116 -1.17 8.50 -29.92
C HIS A 116 -1.40 7.09 -29.42
N ALA A 117 -2.62 6.80 -28.98
CA ALA A 117 -3.01 5.47 -28.54
C ALA A 117 -3.33 4.54 -29.71
N SER A 118 -3.13 3.24 -29.50
CA SER A 118 -3.59 2.21 -30.42
C SER A 118 -5.13 2.18 -30.49
N GLU A 119 -5.69 1.85 -31.64
CA GLU A 119 -7.14 1.68 -31.83
C GLU A 119 -7.67 0.50 -31.01
N SER A 120 -6.89 -0.58 -30.95
CA SER A 120 -7.14 -1.73 -30.09
C SER A 120 -6.15 -1.74 -28.89
N TRP A 121 -5.96 -2.87 -28.26
CA TRP A 121 -5.02 -3.00 -27.12
C TRP A 121 -3.53 -2.93 -27.53
N CYS A 122 -3.18 -3.11 -28.81
CA CYS A 122 -1.82 -2.96 -29.32
C CYS A 122 -1.83 -2.44 -30.77
N PHE A 123 -0.66 -2.00 -31.24
CA PHE A 123 -0.47 -1.65 -32.65
C PHE A 123 -0.22 -2.92 -33.48
N ASP A 124 -0.73 -2.94 -34.70
CA ASP A 124 -0.42 -4.01 -35.66
C ASP A 124 0.97 -3.79 -36.30
N THR A 125 1.35 -2.54 -36.50
CA THR A 125 2.62 -2.12 -37.09
C THR A 125 3.15 -0.88 -36.37
N ILE A 126 4.47 -0.68 -36.41
CA ILE A 126 5.08 0.52 -35.82
C ILE A 126 4.80 1.72 -36.73
N PRO A 127 4.10 2.77 -36.24
CA PRO A 127 3.95 4.00 -36.99
C PRO A 127 5.30 4.69 -37.28
N LYS A 128 5.30 5.64 -38.23
CA LYS A 128 6.51 6.43 -38.53
C LYS A 128 6.78 7.46 -37.42
N ASP A 129 8.02 7.89 -37.32
CA ASP A 129 8.48 8.99 -36.47
C ASP A 129 8.24 8.77 -34.96
N VAL A 130 8.14 7.48 -34.55
CA VAL A 130 7.98 7.11 -33.15
C VAL A 130 9.29 7.32 -32.39
N ARG A 131 9.23 8.09 -31.30
CA ARG A 131 10.33 8.31 -30.39
C ARG A 131 10.31 7.38 -29.16
N LEU A 132 9.14 6.93 -28.77
CA LEU A 132 8.91 6.03 -27.64
C LEU A 132 7.64 5.21 -27.89
N LEU A 133 7.69 3.91 -27.57
CA LEU A 133 6.52 3.04 -27.51
C LEU A 133 6.28 2.63 -26.05
N VAL A 134 5.08 2.85 -25.54
CA VAL A 134 4.68 2.49 -24.18
C VAL A 134 3.56 1.45 -24.23
N SER A 135 3.73 0.33 -23.54
CA SER A 135 2.72 -0.72 -23.33
C SER A 135 2.11 -0.54 -21.94
N CYS A 136 0.84 -0.11 -21.88
CA CYS A 136 0.14 0.23 -20.66
C CYS A 136 -0.74 -0.93 -20.18
N LEU A 137 -0.54 -1.36 -18.95
CA LEU A 137 -1.32 -2.40 -18.29
C LEU A 137 -1.77 -1.87 -16.90
N PRO A 138 -2.87 -1.11 -16.84
CA PRO A 138 -3.42 -0.61 -15.58
C PRO A 138 -3.95 -1.75 -14.71
N THR A 139 -4.38 -1.44 -13.49
CA THR A 139 -5.02 -2.40 -12.58
C THR A 139 -6.24 -3.06 -13.25
N ILE A 140 -6.34 -4.39 -13.14
CA ILE A 140 -7.39 -5.18 -13.77
C ILE A 140 -8.42 -5.59 -12.71
N ASN A 141 -9.71 -5.43 -13.05
CA ASN A 141 -10.80 -5.81 -12.17
C ASN A 141 -11.03 -7.33 -12.17
N LYS A 142 -10.61 -8.01 -11.12
CA LYS A 142 -10.84 -9.45 -10.90
C LYS A 142 -12.32 -9.82 -10.85
N ALA A 143 -13.16 -8.94 -10.31
CA ALA A 143 -14.60 -9.22 -10.19
C ALA A 143 -15.27 -9.38 -11.56
N ALA A 144 -14.81 -8.64 -12.57
CA ALA A 144 -15.30 -8.78 -13.92
C ALA A 144 -14.93 -10.16 -14.51
N ILE A 145 -13.74 -10.66 -14.26
CA ILE A 145 -13.29 -12.00 -14.70
C ILE A 145 -13.99 -13.10 -13.91
N ALA A 146 -14.10 -12.95 -12.58
CA ALA A 146 -14.81 -13.92 -11.73
C ALA A 146 -16.27 -14.10 -12.11
N GLY A 147 -16.91 -13.05 -12.61
CA GLY A 147 -18.29 -13.12 -13.13
C GLY A 147 -18.45 -13.99 -14.38
N VAL A 148 -17.37 -14.19 -15.14
CA VAL A 148 -17.39 -14.99 -16.38
C VAL A 148 -16.95 -16.44 -16.13
N VAL A 149 -15.88 -16.66 -15.37
CA VAL A 149 -15.25 -18.00 -15.20
C VAL A 149 -15.44 -18.62 -13.83
N GLY A 150 -16.05 -17.91 -12.88
CA GLY A 150 -16.17 -18.34 -11.48
C GLY A 150 -14.99 -17.89 -10.62
N VAL A 151 -15.23 -17.80 -9.30
CA VAL A 151 -14.22 -17.25 -8.35
C VAL A 151 -12.99 -18.14 -8.21
N ALA A 152 -13.17 -19.47 -8.24
CA ALA A 152 -12.07 -20.43 -8.08
C ALA A 152 -11.05 -20.37 -9.23
N ASP A 153 -11.53 -20.18 -10.45
CA ASP A 153 -10.71 -20.22 -11.66
C ASP A 153 -10.26 -18.81 -12.12
N ALA A 154 -10.82 -17.74 -11.51
CA ALA A 154 -10.60 -16.37 -11.95
C ALA A 154 -9.12 -15.94 -11.86
N ALA A 155 -8.39 -16.36 -10.84
CA ALA A 155 -6.97 -16.00 -10.67
C ALA A 155 -6.08 -16.66 -11.73
N GLN A 156 -6.31 -17.95 -12.03
CA GLN A 156 -5.58 -18.67 -13.07
C GLN A 156 -5.91 -18.12 -14.45
N ALA A 157 -7.20 -17.95 -14.78
CA ALA A 157 -7.64 -17.41 -16.05
C ALA A 157 -7.11 -15.99 -16.30
N MET A 158 -7.07 -15.15 -15.25
CA MET A 158 -6.47 -13.82 -15.32
C MET A 158 -4.98 -13.91 -15.60
N GLY A 159 -4.24 -14.77 -14.91
CA GLY A 159 -2.80 -14.96 -15.10
C GLY A 159 -2.46 -15.37 -16.53
N GLU A 160 -3.21 -16.32 -17.09
CA GLU A 160 -3.04 -16.78 -18.47
C GLU A 160 -3.35 -15.68 -19.49
N GLN A 161 -4.43 -14.93 -19.31
CA GLN A 161 -4.79 -13.81 -20.18
C GLN A 161 -3.75 -12.69 -20.15
N ILE A 162 -3.28 -12.29 -18.96
CA ILE A 162 -2.23 -11.29 -18.83
C ILE A 162 -0.93 -11.76 -19.46
N ALA A 163 -0.53 -13.02 -19.27
CA ALA A 163 0.65 -13.57 -19.91
C ALA A 163 0.52 -13.54 -21.43
N ALA A 164 -0.66 -13.81 -21.99
CA ALA A 164 -0.94 -13.71 -23.42
C ALA A 164 -0.84 -12.26 -23.93
N LEU A 165 -1.41 -11.29 -23.19
CA LEU A 165 -1.32 -9.86 -23.51
C LEU A 165 0.15 -9.37 -23.50
N LEU A 166 0.90 -9.71 -22.45
CA LEU A 166 2.32 -9.33 -22.33
C LEU A 166 3.17 -9.93 -23.48
N LYS A 167 2.90 -11.18 -23.86
CA LYS A 167 3.52 -11.78 -25.07
C LYS A 167 3.14 -11.03 -26.35
N GLY A 168 1.88 -10.62 -26.48
CA GLY A 168 1.42 -9.81 -27.60
C GLY A 168 2.11 -8.45 -27.68
N PHE A 169 2.21 -7.73 -26.56
CA PHE A 169 3.05 -6.52 -26.47
C PHE A 169 4.49 -6.81 -26.87
N GLY A 170 5.01 -7.97 -26.48
CA GLY A 170 6.37 -8.41 -26.82
C GLY A 170 6.63 -8.48 -28.31
N VAL A 171 5.66 -8.83 -29.13
CA VAL A 171 5.81 -8.85 -30.59
C VAL A 171 6.10 -7.44 -31.11
N VAL A 172 5.27 -6.46 -30.72
CA VAL A 172 5.38 -5.08 -31.20
C VAL A 172 6.60 -4.37 -30.58
N ASN A 173 6.84 -4.58 -29.28
CA ASN A 173 8.03 -4.02 -28.60
C ASN A 173 9.34 -4.52 -29.25
N ASN A 174 9.42 -5.81 -29.62
CA ASN A 174 10.60 -6.35 -30.28
C ASN A 174 10.81 -5.73 -31.68
N LEU A 175 9.72 -5.48 -32.42
CA LEU A 175 9.82 -4.76 -33.71
C LEU A 175 10.33 -3.33 -33.51
N ALA A 176 9.80 -2.62 -32.53
CA ALA A 176 10.23 -1.25 -32.17
C ALA A 176 11.70 -1.21 -31.79
N ARG A 177 12.15 -2.12 -30.91
CA ARG A 177 13.55 -2.23 -30.48
C ARG A 177 14.48 -2.49 -31.65
N LYS A 178 14.12 -3.41 -32.57
CA LYS A 178 14.88 -3.66 -33.79
C LYS A 178 14.98 -2.44 -34.72
N ALA A 179 14.00 -1.53 -34.64
CA ALA A 179 14.01 -0.26 -35.33
C ALA A 179 14.77 0.85 -34.57
N GLY A 180 15.42 0.52 -33.44
CA GLY A 180 16.16 1.48 -32.62
C GLY A 180 15.27 2.35 -31.72
N ILE A 181 14.00 2.01 -31.55
CA ILE A 181 13.01 2.77 -30.76
C ILE A 181 13.02 2.26 -29.31
N PRO A 182 13.21 3.14 -28.30
CA PRO A 182 13.02 2.81 -26.90
C PRO A 182 11.61 2.31 -26.61
N THR A 183 11.48 1.27 -25.77
CA THR A 183 10.20 0.69 -25.40
C THR A 183 10.05 0.61 -23.89
N VAL A 184 8.87 0.98 -23.37
CA VAL A 184 8.54 0.97 -21.97
C VAL A 184 7.27 0.15 -21.73
N GLY A 185 7.27 -0.75 -20.75
CA GLY A 185 6.07 -1.31 -20.16
C GLY A 185 5.70 -0.50 -18.91
N VAL A 186 4.43 -0.23 -18.68
CA VAL A 186 3.96 0.41 -17.45
C VAL A 186 2.83 -0.42 -16.85
N THR A 187 2.91 -0.75 -15.56
CA THR A 187 1.87 -1.47 -14.84
C THR A 187 1.72 -0.99 -13.41
N HIS A 188 0.59 -1.34 -12.79
CA HIS A 188 0.35 -1.13 -11.37
C HIS A 188 -0.13 -2.44 -10.75
N GLY A 189 0.67 -3.04 -9.87
CA GLY A 189 0.36 -4.32 -9.24
C GLY A 189 1.59 -5.03 -8.66
N THR A 190 1.36 -6.19 -8.05
CA THR A 190 2.38 -6.96 -7.32
C THR A 190 3.23 -7.79 -8.27
N ILE A 191 4.54 -7.75 -8.11
CA ILE A 191 5.49 -8.67 -8.77
C ILE A 191 5.86 -9.76 -7.75
N SER A 192 5.69 -11.03 -8.14
CA SER A 192 5.99 -12.17 -7.26
C SER A 192 7.40 -12.10 -6.69
N GLY A 193 7.51 -12.20 -5.37
CA GLY A 193 8.77 -12.13 -4.65
C GLY A 193 9.23 -10.71 -4.32
N CYS A 194 8.44 -9.67 -4.63
CA CYS A 194 8.71 -8.33 -4.11
C CYS A 194 8.51 -8.27 -2.59
N LEU A 195 9.20 -7.35 -1.96
CA LEU A 195 9.05 -7.06 -0.54
C LEU A 195 8.12 -5.86 -0.36
N THR A 196 7.22 -5.97 0.60
CA THR A 196 6.43 -4.82 1.06
C THR A 196 7.31 -3.89 1.89
N GLU A 197 6.77 -2.73 2.25
CA GLU A 197 7.37 -1.78 3.18
C GLU A 197 7.67 -2.35 4.58
N HIS A 198 7.13 -3.53 4.89
CA HIS A 198 7.42 -4.27 6.13
C HIS A 198 8.54 -5.32 5.96
N GLY A 199 9.16 -5.39 4.78
CA GLY A 199 10.23 -6.34 4.48
C GLY A 199 9.75 -7.80 4.37
N VAL A 200 8.44 -8.03 4.26
CA VAL A 200 7.84 -9.36 4.07
C VAL A 200 7.34 -9.50 2.63
N PRO A 201 7.38 -10.72 2.05
CA PRO A 201 6.78 -10.96 0.75
C PRO A 201 5.28 -10.63 0.77
N MET A 202 4.81 -9.90 -0.24
CA MET A 202 3.40 -9.63 -0.38
C MET A 202 2.68 -10.88 -0.86
N ALA A 203 1.67 -11.31 -0.07
CA ALA A 203 0.70 -12.31 -0.48
C ALA A 203 -0.67 -11.60 -0.52
N GLY A 204 -1.14 -11.25 -1.71
CA GLY A 204 -2.34 -10.44 -1.87
C GLY A 204 -3.44 -11.14 -2.65
N LEU A 205 -4.64 -10.54 -2.58
CA LEU A 205 -5.79 -10.90 -3.41
C LEU A 205 -5.67 -10.33 -4.84
N ASP A 206 -4.71 -9.43 -5.06
CA ASP A 206 -4.47 -8.81 -6.36
C ASP A 206 -3.65 -9.72 -7.27
N HIS A 207 -3.72 -9.44 -8.58
CA HIS A 207 -2.98 -10.23 -9.54
C HIS A 207 -1.47 -10.03 -9.34
N GLU A 208 -0.75 -11.15 -9.25
CA GLU A 208 0.70 -11.17 -9.18
C GLU A 208 1.30 -11.41 -10.57
N PHE A 209 2.19 -10.50 -10.95
CA PHE A 209 3.03 -10.70 -12.13
C PHE A 209 4.29 -11.49 -11.75
N THR A 210 4.75 -12.36 -12.61
CA THR A 210 6.11 -12.87 -12.48
C THR A 210 7.07 -11.96 -13.25
N THR A 211 8.33 -11.84 -12.80
CA THR A 211 9.35 -11.14 -13.57
C THR A 211 9.51 -11.72 -14.97
N GLY A 212 9.35 -13.05 -15.11
CA GLY A 212 9.38 -13.76 -16.40
C GLY A 212 8.30 -13.29 -17.36
N THR A 213 7.06 -13.11 -16.89
CA THR A 213 5.96 -12.62 -17.74
C THR A 213 6.13 -11.17 -18.15
N LEU A 214 6.65 -10.32 -17.25
CA LEU A 214 6.97 -8.93 -17.58
C LEU A 214 8.12 -8.82 -18.59
N PHE A 215 9.20 -9.61 -18.45
CA PHE A 215 10.26 -9.67 -19.45
C PHE A 215 9.80 -10.24 -20.80
N ALA A 216 8.72 -11.07 -20.82
CA ALA A 216 8.13 -11.56 -22.06
C ALA A 216 7.47 -10.45 -22.89
N ALA A 217 7.11 -9.32 -22.27
CA ALA A 217 6.66 -8.12 -22.98
C ALA A 217 7.76 -7.45 -23.83
N GLN A 218 9.01 -7.90 -23.75
CA GLN A 218 10.15 -7.43 -24.56
C GLN A 218 10.38 -5.91 -24.49
N ALA A 219 9.85 -5.20 -23.51
CA ALA A 219 10.16 -3.79 -23.27
C ALA A 219 11.60 -3.63 -22.77
N SER A 220 12.27 -2.52 -23.13
CA SER A 220 13.62 -2.18 -22.65
C SER A 220 13.60 -1.85 -21.17
N ALA A 221 12.56 -1.11 -20.73
CA ALA A 221 12.25 -0.77 -19.34
C ALA A 221 10.84 -1.24 -18.99
N PHE A 222 10.61 -1.72 -17.77
CA PHE A 222 9.28 -1.99 -17.24
C PHE A 222 9.10 -1.22 -15.93
N MET A 223 8.21 -0.24 -15.94
CA MET A 223 7.97 0.71 -14.87
C MET A 223 6.73 0.27 -14.09
N ALA A 224 6.93 -0.22 -12.86
CA ALA A 224 5.86 -0.77 -12.03
C ALA A 224 5.53 0.17 -10.85
N GLY A 225 4.25 0.25 -10.47
CA GLY A 225 3.75 0.90 -9.26
C GLY A 225 3.02 -0.09 -8.35
N HIS A 226 2.54 0.36 -7.18
CA HIS A 226 1.83 -0.39 -6.14
C HIS A 226 2.67 -0.74 -4.90
N ILE A 227 3.95 -0.98 -5.05
CA ILE A 227 4.83 -1.31 -3.93
C ILE A 227 5.59 -0.06 -3.52
N HIS A 228 5.42 0.36 -2.26
CA HIS A 228 5.98 1.61 -1.72
C HIS A 228 7.49 1.55 -1.44
N GLN A 229 8.12 0.39 -1.66
CA GLN A 229 9.56 0.20 -1.51
C GLN A 229 10.23 0.08 -2.88
N HIS A 230 11.32 0.83 -3.10
CA HIS A 230 12.13 0.74 -4.31
C HIS A 230 12.75 -0.66 -4.45
N GLN A 231 12.54 -1.29 -5.60
CA GLN A 231 13.11 -2.59 -5.94
C GLN A 231 13.31 -2.69 -7.45
N GLU A 232 14.31 -3.48 -7.89
CA GLU A 232 14.56 -3.66 -9.31
C GLU A 232 15.06 -5.06 -9.66
N TRP A 233 14.81 -5.46 -10.89
CA TRP A 233 15.27 -6.71 -11.51
C TRP A 233 15.84 -6.43 -12.88
N GLU A 234 16.93 -7.12 -13.23
CA GLU A 234 17.59 -6.98 -14.52
C GLU A 234 17.66 -8.32 -15.25
N LYS A 235 17.51 -8.26 -16.57
CA LYS A 235 17.73 -9.39 -17.46
C LYS A 235 18.14 -8.91 -18.85
N ASP A 236 19.31 -9.33 -19.33
CA ASP A 236 19.81 -9.04 -20.67
C ASP A 236 19.82 -7.52 -21.01
N GLY A 237 20.24 -6.68 -20.06
CA GLY A 237 20.24 -5.22 -20.18
C GLY A 237 18.88 -4.56 -20.04
N ARG A 238 17.80 -5.31 -19.95
CA ARG A 238 16.43 -4.81 -19.72
C ARG A 238 16.14 -4.81 -18.23
N ARG A 239 15.36 -3.84 -17.78
CA ARG A 239 15.13 -3.64 -16.35
C ARG A 239 13.64 -3.49 -16.02
N ILE A 240 13.25 -4.05 -14.89
CA ILE A 240 11.95 -3.84 -14.24
C ILE A 240 12.23 -3.13 -12.92
N ALA A 241 11.48 -2.09 -12.56
CA ALA A 241 11.63 -1.48 -11.25
C ALA A 241 10.33 -0.85 -10.73
N TYR A 242 10.22 -0.89 -9.40
CA TYR A 242 9.36 -0.02 -8.61
C TYR A 242 10.17 1.20 -8.14
N PRO A 243 9.68 2.43 -8.29
CA PRO A 243 10.31 3.59 -7.69
C PRO A 243 10.09 3.63 -6.16
N GLY A 244 9.03 2.98 -5.68
CA GLY A 244 8.45 3.20 -4.37
C GLY A 244 7.54 4.42 -4.36
N SER A 245 6.98 4.76 -3.20
CA SER A 245 6.20 5.99 -3.01
C SER A 245 7.12 7.22 -2.89
N VAL A 246 6.64 8.38 -3.34
CA VAL A 246 7.41 9.64 -3.27
C VAL A 246 7.53 10.19 -1.85
N GLY A 247 6.62 9.85 -0.96
CA GLY A 247 6.57 10.25 0.44
C GLY A 247 6.25 9.08 1.36
N ARG A 248 6.31 9.29 2.67
CA ARG A 248 5.89 8.29 3.65
C ARG A 248 4.40 8.44 3.94
N LEU A 249 3.66 7.36 3.77
CA LEU A 249 2.20 7.32 3.93
C LEU A 249 1.79 6.71 5.27
N HIS A 250 2.62 5.82 5.83
CA HIS A 250 2.35 5.23 7.13
C HIS A 250 3.63 4.88 7.90
N TYR A 251 3.47 4.64 9.21
CA TYR A 251 4.60 4.44 10.14
C TYR A 251 5.45 3.19 9.88
N GLY A 252 5.03 2.27 9.02
CA GLY A 252 5.82 1.09 8.64
C GLY A 252 6.94 1.39 7.63
N GLU A 253 6.85 2.51 6.94
CA GLU A 253 7.74 2.87 5.83
C GLU A 253 9.03 3.54 6.32
N VAL A 254 10.04 2.75 6.65
CA VAL A 254 11.34 3.24 7.15
C VAL A 254 12.35 3.50 6.04
N GLU A 255 12.18 2.84 4.88
CA GLU A 255 13.10 2.92 3.75
C GLU A 255 13.12 4.32 3.09
N PRO A 256 14.20 4.68 2.38
CA PRO A 256 14.26 5.90 1.58
C PRO A 256 13.09 5.98 0.60
N LYS A 257 12.50 7.16 0.48
CA LYS A 257 11.42 7.46 -0.46
C LYS A 257 11.96 8.27 -1.63
N GLY A 258 11.38 8.07 -2.82
CA GLY A 258 11.93 8.73 -3.98
C GLY A 258 11.23 8.39 -5.29
N PHE A 259 11.96 8.62 -6.36
CA PHE A 259 11.53 8.31 -7.72
C PHE A 259 12.75 7.88 -8.56
N LEU A 260 12.49 7.37 -9.75
CA LEU A 260 13.56 6.92 -10.64
C LEU A 260 13.75 7.86 -11.82
N ILE A 261 14.99 8.16 -12.14
CA ILE A 261 15.40 8.66 -13.45
C ILE A 261 15.92 7.48 -14.25
N TRP A 262 15.30 7.26 -15.41
CA TRP A 262 15.68 6.22 -16.35
C TRP A 262 16.40 6.80 -17.54
N ASP A 263 17.44 6.10 -18.01
CA ASP A 263 18.01 6.28 -19.34
C ASP A 263 17.64 5.05 -20.18
N VAL A 264 16.66 5.20 -21.07
CA VAL A 264 16.06 4.11 -21.85
C VAL A 264 16.55 4.18 -23.31
N GLY A 265 17.28 3.15 -23.72
CA GLY A 265 17.62 2.88 -25.11
C GLY A 265 16.71 1.80 -25.71
N ALA A 266 16.99 1.38 -26.96
CA ALA A 266 16.26 0.30 -27.60
C ALA A 266 16.51 -1.06 -26.91
N ASP A 267 17.76 -1.35 -26.53
CA ASP A 267 18.15 -2.67 -26.01
C ASP A 267 18.51 -2.67 -24.52
N ARG A 268 18.66 -1.49 -23.94
CA ARG A 268 19.14 -1.32 -22.57
C ARG A 268 18.36 -0.23 -21.85
N ALA A 269 18.15 -0.42 -20.54
CA ALA A 269 17.66 0.59 -19.65
C ALA A 269 18.47 0.61 -18.34
N ASP A 270 18.86 1.81 -17.93
CA ASP A 270 19.53 2.07 -16.65
C ASP A 270 18.65 2.95 -15.78
N THR A 271 18.75 2.77 -14.46
CA THR A 271 17.99 3.51 -13.44
C THR A 271 18.92 4.23 -12.50
N ARG A 272 18.44 5.35 -11.97
CA ARG A 272 19.04 6.03 -10.83
C ARG A 272 17.93 6.48 -9.88
N PHE A 273 18.00 6.01 -8.66
CA PHE A 273 17.10 6.42 -7.60
C PHE A 273 17.43 7.85 -7.13
N VAL A 274 16.42 8.69 -7.01
CA VAL A 274 16.53 10.06 -6.50
C VAL A 274 15.67 10.15 -5.24
N GLU A 275 16.33 10.29 -4.11
CA GLU A 275 15.66 10.40 -2.81
C GLU A 275 14.91 11.73 -2.69
N THR A 276 13.66 11.67 -2.23
CA THR A 276 12.83 12.83 -1.90
C THR A 276 13.07 13.25 -0.44
N PRO A 277 12.75 14.50 -0.08
CA PRO A 277 12.92 14.98 1.30
C PRO A 277 11.84 14.45 2.25
N ALA A 278 11.39 13.20 2.09
CA ALA A 278 10.35 12.61 2.93
C ALA A 278 10.74 12.63 4.41
N ARG A 279 9.79 12.97 5.28
CA ARG A 279 10.03 13.05 6.74
C ARG A 279 10.47 11.71 7.28
N LYS A 280 11.42 11.73 8.20
CA LYS A 280 11.91 10.51 8.84
C LYS A 280 10.80 9.87 9.69
N MET A 281 10.79 8.54 9.73
CA MET A 281 10.01 7.75 10.67
C MET A 281 10.93 7.27 11.80
N VAL A 282 10.50 7.48 13.03
CA VAL A 282 11.24 7.05 14.22
C VAL A 282 10.33 6.16 15.07
N HIS A 283 10.81 4.95 15.34
CA HIS A 283 10.10 3.97 16.16
C HIS A 283 10.83 3.81 17.49
N LEU A 284 10.07 3.92 18.58
CA LEU A 284 10.55 3.64 19.94
C LEU A 284 9.66 2.54 20.52
N ASP A 285 10.18 1.33 20.60
CA ASP A 285 9.45 0.15 21.05
C ASP A 285 9.96 -0.30 22.43
N PHE A 286 9.05 -0.46 23.38
CA PHE A 286 9.35 -0.83 24.77
C PHE A 286 8.59 -2.10 25.17
N ALA A 287 9.31 -3.10 25.66
CA ALA A 287 8.75 -4.27 26.32
C ALA A 287 8.54 -3.94 27.81
N GLY A 288 7.50 -3.17 28.13
CA GLY A 288 7.24 -2.65 29.49
C GLY A 288 6.98 -1.15 29.49
N MET A 289 7.25 -0.51 30.61
CA MET A 289 7.09 0.94 30.76
C MET A 289 8.05 1.71 29.83
N PRO A 290 7.57 2.71 29.08
CA PRO A 290 8.43 3.58 28.28
C PRO A 290 9.49 4.27 29.14
N ASP A 291 10.75 4.16 28.71
CA ASP A 291 11.87 4.83 29.36
C ASP A 291 11.99 6.27 28.85
N LEU A 292 11.73 7.23 29.73
CA LEU A 292 11.77 8.66 29.40
C LEU A 292 13.19 9.15 29.07
N ASP A 293 14.25 8.51 29.57
CA ASP A 293 15.62 8.89 29.23
C ASP A 293 15.98 8.44 27.81
N VAL A 294 15.52 7.26 27.38
CA VAL A 294 15.64 6.79 25.99
C VAL A 294 14.88 7.72 25.06
N ILE A 295 13.65 8.08 25.41
CA ILE A 295 12.82 9.02 24.64
C ILE A 295 13.51 10.39 24.54
N LYS A 296 14.08 10.90 25.63
CA LYS A 296 14.83 12.16 25.65
C LYS A 296 16.09 12.12 24.78
N GLN A 297 16.79 11.00 24.74
CA GLN A 297 17.94 10.82 23.83
C GLN A 297 17.50 10.85 22.38
N ALA A 298 16.41 10.14 22.04
CA ALA A 298 15.84 10.14 20.68
C ALA A 298 15.40 11.55 20.26
N ALA A 299 14.90 12.36 21.20
CA ALA A 299 14.41 13.72 20.95
C ALA A 299 15.45 14.65 20.28
N ALA A 300 16.73 14.36 20.42
CA ALA A 300 17.79 15.14 19.77
C ALA A 300 17.83 15.01 18.22
N SER A 301 17.16 14.00 17.64
CA SER A 301 17.22 13.69 16.20
C SER A 301 15.87 13.61 15.49
N ILE A 302 14.78 14.03 16.15
CA ILE A 302 13.41 13.87 15.66
C ILE A 302 12.78 15.14 15.11
N GLU A 303 13.52 16.24 14.96
CA GLU A 303 12.98 17.49 14.44
C GLU A 303 12.27 17.25 13.10
N GLY A 304 10.98 17.59 13.06
CA GLY A 304 10.13 17.39 11.89
C GLY A 304 9.84 15.93 11.50
N ALA A 305 10.27 14.94 12.30
CA ALA A 305 10.00 13.52 12.04
C ALA A 305 8.58 13.11 12.48
N PHE A 306 8.12 11.98 11.94
CA PHE A 306 6.99 11.24 12.49
C PHE A 306 7.51 10.25 13.53
N VAL A 307 7.03 10.32 14.76
CA VAL A 307 7.49 9.49 15.87
C VAL A 307 6.37 8.58 16.35
N ARG A 308 6.62 7.28 16.40
CA ARG A 308 5.73 6.29 17.01
C ARG A 308 6.39 5.67 18.22
N VAL A 309 5.74 5.80 19.37
CA VAL A 309 6.15 5.14 20.60
C VAL A 309 5.18 4.00 20.88
N ARG A 310 5.67 2.77 20.92
CA ARG A 310 4.89 1.58 21.27
C ARG A 310 5.39 0.97 22.56
N TRP A 311 4.48 0.47 23.37
CA TRP A 311 4.84 -0.30 24.55
C TRP A 311 3.81 -1.39 24.84
N GLU A 312 4.27 -2.46 25.48
CA GLU A 312 3.43 -3.54 25.96
C GLU A 312 3.58 -3.69 27.47
N MET A 313 2.47 -3.67 28.21
CA MET A 313 2.52 -3.74 29.65
C MET A 313 1.31 -4.45 30.26
N PRO A 314 1.45 -5.02 31.49
CA PRO A 314 0.33 -5.58 32.24
C PRO A 314 -0.73 -4.51 32.57
N GLU A 315 -1.99 -4.94 32.69
CA GLU A 315 -3.14 -4.07 32.96
C GLU A 315 -2.98 -3.27 34.26
N GLU A 316 -2.32 -3.87 35.25
CA GLU A 316 -2.08 -3.25 36.57
C GLU A 316 -1.15 -2.01 36.50
N SER A 317 -0.32 -1.92 35.48
CA SER A 317 0.65 -0.84 35.29
C SER A 317 0.17 0.27 34.34
N ARG A 318 -1.04 0.15 33.82
CA ARG A 318 -1.59 1.05 32.76
C ARG A 318 -1.51 2.53 33.13
N ASP A 319 -1.86 2.87 34.36
CA ASP A 319 -1.98 4.26 34.82
C ASP A 319 -0.63 4.87 35.23
N ALA A 320 0.45 4.08 35.22
CA ALA A 320 1.81 4.53 35.54
C ALA A 320 2.52 5.21 34.35
N VAL A 321 1.96 5.12 33.12
CA VAL A 321 2.57 5.71 31.92
C VAL A 321 2.30 7.20 31.84
N ASP A 322 3.34 8.00 31.93
CA ASP A 322 3.26 9.46 31.76
C ASP A 322 3.28 9.86 30.27
N ARG A 323 2.10 9.82 29.66
CA ARG A 323 1.92 10.21 28.26
C ARG A 323 2.22 11.69 28.01
N GLN A 324 1.97 12.54 29.00
CA GLN A 324 2.20 13.97 28.87
C GLN A 324 3.70 14.31 28.86
N ALA A 325 4.49 13.65 29.71
CA ALA A 325 5.94 13.76 29.66
C ALA A 325 6.51 13.31 28.31
N MET A 326 6.04 12.16 27.77
CA MET A 326 6.47 11.69 26.45
C MET A 326 6.15 12.71 25.35
N GLN A 327 4.92 13.24 25.31
CA GLN A 327 4.51 14.26 24.33
C GLN A 327 5.37 15.53 24.44
N SER A 328 5.68 15.96 25.69
CA SER A 328 6.51 17.14 25.93
C SER A 328 7.95 16.94 25.45
N LEU A 329 8.54 15.76 25.69
CA LEU A 329 9.88 15.41 25.22
C LEU A 329 9.97 15.35 23.69
N LEU A 330 8.90 14.88 23.04
CA LEU A 330 8.84 14.70 21.59
C LEU A 330 8.25 15.90 20.85
N GLY A 331 8.13 17.07 21.48
CA GLY A 331 7.49 18.26 20.93
C GLY A 331 8.13 18.84 19.66
N ALA A 332 9.36 18.46 19.31
CA ALA A 332 10.03 18.85 18.06
C ALA A 332 9.61 17.97 16.86
N ALA A 333 8.92 16.86 17.09
CA ALA A 333 8.40 16.01 16.04
C ALA A 333 7.24 16.68 15.29
N ALA A 334 7.06 16.34 14.01
CA ALA A 334 5.90 16.78 13.23
C ALA A 334 4.61 16.10 13.68
N GLU A 335 4.70 14.83 14.08
CA GLU A 335 3.60 14.04 14.62
C GLU A 335 4.15 13.04 15.65
N VAL A 336 3.39 12.84 16.73
CA VAL A 336 3.70 11.83 17.74
C VAL A 336 2.52 10.90 17.94
N ARG A 337 2.73 9.61 17.76
CA ARG A 337 1.74 8.57 17.99
C ARG A 337 2.15 7.70 19.18
N LEU A 338 1.29 7.63 20.20
CA LEU A 338 1.51 6.88 21.42
C LEU A 338 0.58 5.67 21.47
N GLU A 339 1.14 4.46 21.30
CA GLU A 339 0.40 3.19 21.18
C GLU A 339 0.78 2.24 22.32
N GLY A 340 -0.10 2.11 23.32
CA GLY A 340 0.08 1.15 24.41
C GLY A 340 -0.77 -0.09 24.23
N THR A 341 -0.17 -1.26 24.18
CA THR A 341 -0.83 -2.56 24.22
C THR A 341 -0.93 -3.03 25.66
N ILE A 342 -2.15 -3.27 26.12
CA ILE A 342 -2.41 -3.78 27.46
C ILE A 342 -2.51 -5.29 27.44
N ILE A 343 -1.58 -5.96 28.11
CA ILE A 343 -1.63 -7.38 28.32
C ILE A 343 -2.57 -7.64 29.51
N ARG A 344 -3.77 -8.13 29.19
CA ARG A 344 -4.76 -8.49 30.22
C ARG A 344 -4.22 -9.64 31.07
N SER A 345 -4.16 -9.43 32.38
CA SER A 345 -3.94 -10.55 33.29
C SER A 345 -5.14 -11.47 33.22
N VAL A 346 -4.93 -12.71 32.76
CA VAL A 346 -5.98 -13.74 32.84
C VAL A 346 -6.16 -14.09 34.31
N ARG A 347 -7.02 -13.33 35.00
CA ARG A 347 -7.47 -13.75 36.31
C ARG A 347 -8.34 -14.99 36.09
N SER A 348 -7.79 -16.15 36.45
CA SER A 348 -8.59 -17.37 36.52
C SER A 348 -9.66 -17.15 37.60
N ARG A 349 -10.87 -16.79 37.16
CA ARG A 349 -12.01 -16.63 38.09
C ARG A 349 -12.42 -17.93 38.77
N ALA A 350 -11.78 -19.01 38.41
CA ALA A 350 -12.11 -20.35 38.89
C ALA A 350 -10.92 -21.30 38.74
N GLU A 351 -9.80 -21.02 39.44
CA GLU A 351 -8.62 -21.86 39.42
C GLU A 351 -8.99 -23.27 39.86
N GLY A 352 -8.62 -24.27 39.07
CA GLY A 352 -8.94 -25.67 39.29
C GLY A 352 -10.37 -26.11 38.94
N MET A 353 -11.25 -25.24 38.45
CA MET A 353 -12.60 -25.63 38.08
C MET A 353 -12.65 -26.58 36.88
N LEU A 354 -11.70 -26.47 35.94
CA LEU A 354 -11.57 -27.40 34.81
C LEU A 354 -11.11 -28.80 35.24
N GLN A 355 -10.48 -28.91 36.41
CA GLN A 355 -10.01 -30.19 36.99
C GLN A 355 -11.07 -30.85 37.84
N ALA A 356 -12.13 -30.17 38.21
CA ALA A 356 -13.23 -30.70 38.97
C ALA A 356 -14.10 -31.61 38.08
N VAL A 357 -14.32 -32.84 38.53
CA VAL A 357 -15.06 -33.87 37.76
C VAL A 357 -16.57 -33.67 37.95
N THR A 358 -17.00 -33.41 39.18
CA THR A 358 -18.43 -33.27 39.51
C THR A 358 -18.87 -31.84 39.58
N LEU A 359 -20.18 -31.59 39.39
CA LEU A 359 -20.76 -30.26 39.48
C LEU A 359 -20.64 -29.69 40.92
N ALA A 360 -20.76 -30.55 41.93
CA ALA A 360 -20.56 -30.20 43.34
C ALA A 360 -19.15 -29.71 43.63
N GLU A 361 -18.12 -30.38 43.08
CA GLU A 361 -16.72 -29.93 43.19
C GLU A 361 -16.51 -28.61 42.48
N LYS A 362 -17.15 -28.39 41.32
CA LYS A 362 -17.09 -27.09 40.60
C LYS A 362 -17.69 -25.96 41.43
N VAL A 363 -18.84 -26.17 42.02
CA VAL A 363 -19.51 -25.17 42.89
C VAL A 363 -18.66 -24.89 44.14
N ALA A 364 -18.11 -25.96 44.79
CA ALA A 364 -17.25 -25.75 45.94
C ALA A 364 -16.00 -24.92 45.62
N LYS A 365 -15.35 -25.21 44.49
CA LYS A 365 -14.19 -24.41 44.01
C LYS A 365 -14.58 -23.00 43.67
N TRP A 366 -15.72 -22.80 43.00
CA TRP A 366 -16.22 -21.45 42.69
C TRP A 366 -16.47 -20.66 43.95
N CYS A 367 -17.12 -21.23 44.96
CA CYS A 367 -17.37 -20.62 46.28
C CYS A 367 -16.05 -20.22 46.96
N ALA A 368 -15.04 -21.11 46.93
CA ALA A 368 -13.73 -20.82 47.53
C ALA A 368 -13.01 -19.64 46.84
N VAL A 369 -13.09 -19.54 45.51
CA VAL A 369 -12.45 -18.47 44.73
C VAL A 369 -13.22 -17.14 44.86
N THR A 370 -14.54 -17.19 44.95
CA THR A 370 -15.38 -15.97 45.00
C THR A 370 -15.69 -15.47 46.43
N GLY A 371 -15.34 -16.25 47.45
CA GLY A 371 -15.72 -15.95 48.83
C GLY A 371 -17.21 -16.13 49.12
N THR A 372 -17.94 -16.84 48.25
CA THR A 372 -19.36 -17.09 48.41
C THR A 372 -19.58 -18.23 49.41
N SER A 373 -20.54 -18.10 50.36
CA SER A 373 -20.86 -19.19 51.28
C SER A 373 -21.40 -20.43 50.52
N GLN A 374 -20.97 -21.59 50.97
CA GLN A 374 -21.46 -22.86 50.46
C GLN A 374 -22.82 -23.32 51.14
N ASP A 375 -23.26 -22.58 52.16
CA ASP A 375 -24.46 -22.96 52.93
C ASP A 375 -25.71 -23.03 52.03
N GLY A 376 -26.33 -24.20 52.05
CA GLY A 376 -27.52 -24.50 51.25
C GLY A 376 -27.32 -24.68 49.77
N LEU A 377 -26.10 -24.39 49.19
CA LEU A 377 -25.86 -24.57 47.77
C LEU A 377 -25.73 -26.05 47.36
N ALA A 378 -25.15 -26.89 48.22
CA ALA A 378 -25.00 -28.33 47.97
C ALA A 378 -26.39 -29.00 47.90
N GLU A 379 -27.30 -28.67 48.84
CA GLU A 379 -28.67 -29.19 48.87
C GLU A 379 -29.47 -28.75 47.66
N ARG A 380 -29.36 -27.46 47.27
CA ARG A 380 -30.02 -26.93 46.07
C ARG A 380 -29.49 -27.60 44.81
N LEU A 381 -28.19 -27.81 44.72
CA LEU A 381 -27.58 -28.48 43.61
C LEU A 381 -28.04 -29.93 43.47
N ASP A 382 -28.10 -30.65 44.58
CA ASP A 382 -28.61 -32.03 44.61
C ASP A 382 -30.11 -32.08 44.19
N ALA A 383 -30.91 -31.16 44.71
CA ALA A 383 -32.30 -31.04 44.32
C ALA A 383 -32.46 -30.79 42.80
N LEU A 384 -31.69 -29.86 42.24
CA LEU A 384 -31.72 -29.53 40.80
C LEU A 384 -31.16 -30.67 39.90
N SER A 385 -30.23 -31.48 40.42
CA SER A 385 -29.58 -32.52 39.61
C SER A 385 -30.35 -33.86 39.66
N ASN A 386 -31.06 -34.16 40.78
CA ASN A 386 -31.59 -35.49 41.04
C ASN A 386 -33.11 -35.52 41.22
N ARG A 387 -33.80 -34.36 41.22
CA ARG A 387 -35.24 -34.27 41.38
C ARG A 387 -35.92 -33.67 40.15
N ASP A 388 -37.20 -33.97 40.00
CA ASP A 388 -37.99 -33.40 38.90
C ASP A 388 -38.07 -31.88 39.00
N PRO A 389 -37.73 -31.12 37.94
CA PRO A 389 -37.66 -29.66 37.95
C PRO A 389 -39.01 -28.97 38.30
N GLU A 390 -40.15 -29.54 37.89
CA GLU A 390 -41.48 -29.00 38.19
C GLU A 390 -41.78 -29.14 39.69
N THR A 391 -41.41 -30.24 40.31
CA THR A 391 -41.54 -30.45 41.74
C THR A 391 -40.71 -29.50 42.56
N VAL A 392 -39.44 -29.27 42.16
CA VAL A 392 -38.54 -28.34 42.84
C VAL A 392 -39.05 -26.89 42.68
N ALA A 393 -39.52 -26.51 41.50
CA ALA A 393 -40.12 -25.19 41.29
C ALA A 393 -41.38 -24.93 42.13
N ALA A 394 -42.26 -25.94 42.27
CA ALA A 394 -43.46 -25.85 43.08
C ALA A 394 -43.14 -25.67 44.57
N GLU A 395 -42.12 -26.37 45.10
CA GLU A 395 -41.67 -26.23 46.49
C GLU A 395 -41.09 -24.85 46.77
N ILE A 396 -40.27 -24.31 45.84
CA ILE A 396 -39.67 -22.97 45.97
C ILE A 396 -40.79 -21.89 45.99
N LEU A 397 -41.80 -22.03 45.14
CA LEU A 397 -42.92 -21.08 45.06
C LEU A 397 -43.84 -21.15 46.28
N GLN A 398 -43.85 -22.28 47.00
CA GLN A 398 -44.61 -22.41 48.27
C GLN A 398 -43.86 -21.82 49.48
N GLN A 399 -42.56 -21.62 49.39
CA GLN A 399 -41.71 -21.05 50.44
C GLN A 399 -41.45 -19.56 50.29
N ALA A 400 -41.85 -18.95 49.15
CA ALA A 400 -41.74 -17.53 48.86
C ALA A 400 -43.03 -16.81 49.19
#